data_bb2b2bd5ed5a82753e7096035ce1a5c6
#
_entry.id   bb2b2bd5ed5a82753e7096035ce1a5c6
#
_cell.length_a   1.000
_cell.length_b   1.000
_cell.length_c   1.000
_cell.angle_alpha   90.00
_cell.angle_beta   90.00
_cell.angle_gamma   90.00
#
_symmetry.space_group_name_H-M   'P 1'
#
loop_
_entity.id
_entity.type
_entity.pdbx_description
1 polymer ?
#
loop_
_entity_poly.entity_id
_entity_poly.type
_entity_poly.pdbx_seq_one_letter_code
_entity_poly.pdbx_strand_id
1 'polypeptide(L)'
;MRDSDGFGRMRTLQVVVLLVFALIIGRLAYIQLIDSRYGDLARANVLRHVVQYPPRGEVFDRNGEYLVQSRECYDLMVISSEIDKRGFDTARLCEVLNLPRVKLERELANARMRPRAPRLVMSYISKEDKLRFDECNFRGFYAVYRTVRQYPREVGGNLLGYVSEVNADYLKRHPDYKIGDYVGMGGVESAYEPELRGRKGVKIQEIDTHGAIKGSYMNGRYDSLPDPGRYLVSTIDARLQLLGEELMRGKVGAAVAIEPSTGEILMMVASPTYDPDQLVGRDRGNNYMEMLRNKRQPLFNRAVRAAYPPGSTFKLVQGLIGLQEGVLRPSDLHSCHMGYQAGRLKMACHSHASPLDLRFAVATSCNAYFCYVFRDILDNPRYESVKEGYDVWKSYVESFGFGRKLGSDFLDERNGYVPDRAFYDRQYRGSWNSLTVLSLSIGQ
;
A
#
# COMPACT_ATOMS: atom_id res chain seq x y z
N MET A 1 92.41 -8.49 -13.31
CA MET A 1 91.23 -8.25 -14.15
C MET A 1 89.93 -8.76 -13.51
N ARG A 2 89.68 -8.46 -12.25
CA ARG A 2 88.44 -8.89 -11.57
C ARG A 2 87.60 -7.74 -10.94
N ASP A 3 88.09 -6.51 -10.90
CA ASP A 3 87.37 -5.38 -10.25
C ASP A 3 86.59 -4.51 -11.19
N SER A 4 86.75 -4.61 -12.52
CA SER A 4 85.91 -3.80 -13.48
C SER A 4 84.51 -4.28 -13.67
N ASP A 5 84.27 -5.58 -13.48
CA ASP A 5 82.87 -6.17 -13.64
C ASP A 5 81.94 -5.81 -12.46
N GLY A 6 82.53 -5.59 -11.26
CA GLY A 6 81.71 -5.16 -10.09
C GLY A 6 81.19 -3.74 -10.20
N PHE A 7 82.02 -2.82 -10.72
CA PHE A 7 81.62 -1.42 -10.92
C PHE A 7 80.51 -1.27 -12.03
N GLY A 8 80.59 -2.06 -13.09
CA GLY A 8 79.62 -2.09 -14.15
C GLY A 8 78.26 -2.56 -13.62
N ARG A 9 78.25 -3.66 -12.90
CA ARG A 9 77.02 -4.23 -12.30
C ARG A 9 76.37 -3.29 -11.28
N MET A 10 77.17 -2.59 -10.46
CA MET A 10 76.72 -1.62 -9.49
C MET A 10 76.02 -0.39 -10.16
N ARG A 11 76.65 0.14 -11.25
CA ARG A 11 76.03 1.22 -12.06
C ARG A 11 74.77 0.79 -12.73
N THR A 12 74.67 -0.42 -13.29
CA THR A 12 73.46 -0.96 -13.86
C THR A 12 72.32 -1.08 -12.81
N LEU A 13 72.69 -1.55 -11.61
CA LEU A 13 71.73 -1.65 -10.50
C LEU A 13 71.19 -0.27 -10.05
N GLN A 14 72.13 0.73 -9.95
CA GLN A 14 71.78 2.12 -9.64
C GLN A 14 70.83 2.71 -10.70
N VAL A 15 71.07 2.51 -11.98
CA VAL A 15 70.25 2.98 -13.09
C VAL A 15 68.85 2.32 -13.01
N VAL A 16 68.74 1.01 -12.79
CA VAL A 16 67.47 0.29 -12.64
C VAL A 16 66.71 0.83 -11.46
N VAL A 17 67.36 1.04 -10.30
CA VAL A 17 66.66 1.60 -9.11
C VAL A 17 66.13 3.02 -9.40
N LEU A 18 66.98 3.87 -10.05
CA LEU A 18 66.52 5.23 -10.42
C LEU A 18 65.37 5.23 -11.42
N LEU A 19 65.32 4.31 -12.40
CA LEU A 19 64.26 4.16 -13.35
C LEU A 19 62.96 3.70 -12.65
N VAL A 20 63.06 2.74 -11.75
CA VAL A 20 61.90 2.30 -10.94
C VAL A 20 61.38 3.43 -10.08
N PHE A 21 62.24 4.20 -9.44
CA PHE A 21 61.87 5.37 -8.63
C PHE A 21 61.20 6.45 -9.48
N ALA A 22 61.74 6.75 -10.66
CA ALA A 22 61.17 7.71 -11.58
C ALA A 22 59.80 7.28 -12.08
N LEU A 23 59.61 5.98 -12.32
CA LEU A 23 58.34 5.40 -12.73
C LEU A 23 57.28 5.47 -11.62
N ILE A 24 57.66 5.20 -10.37
CA ILE A 24 56.81 5.33 -9.19
C ILE A 24 56.40 6.80 -8.97
N ILE A 25 57.38 7.73 -9.05
CA ILE A 25 57.09 9.16 -8.89
C ILE A 25 56.18 9.67 -10.01
N GLY A 26 56.45 9.28 -11.26
CA GLY A 26 55.59 9.62 -12.40
C GLY A 26 54.15 9.09 -12.23
N ARG A 27 54.02 7.86 -11.76
CA ARG A 27 52.71 7.27 -11.46
C ARG A 27 51.97 7.96 -10.31
N LEU A 28 52.70 8.32 -9.25
CA LEU A 28 52.15 9.09 -8.13
C LEU A 28 51.70 10.49 -8.56
N ALA A 29 52.55 11.18 -9.35
CA ALA A 29 52.20 12.48 -9.91
C ALA A 29 50.95 12.41 -10.80
N TYR A 30 50.85 11.38 -11.65
CA TYR A 30 49.66 11.13 -12.46
C TYR A 30 48.41 10.96 -11.61
N ILE A 31 48.46 10.11 -10.56
CA ILE A 31 47.32 9.85 -9.65
C ILE A 31 46.94 11.09 -8.85
N GLN A 32 47.91 11.92 -8.43
CA GLN A 32 47.62 13.07 -7.57
C GLN A 32 47.25 14.34 -8.32
N LEU A 33 47.77 14.54 -9.54
CA LEU A 33 47.62 15.80 -10.29
C LEU A 33 46.66 15.70 -11.49
N ILE A 34 46.53 14.50 -12.08
CA ILE A 34 45.80 14.31 -13.34
C ILE A 34 44.56 13.48 -13.16
N ASP A 35 44.61 12.38 -12.36
CA ASP A 35 43.47 11.50 -12.16
C ASP A 35 42.55 11.99 -11.03
N SER A 36 41.51 12.77 -11.39
CA SER A 36 40.55 13.31 -10.44
C SER A 36 39.72 12.24 -9.72
N ARG A 37 39.63 11.02 -10.26
CA ARG A 37 38.80 9.93 -9.71
C ARG A 37 39.16 9.59 -8.26
N TYR A 38 40.44 9.59 -7.93
CA TYR A 38 40.89 9.34 -6.55
C TYR A 38 40.57 10.50 -5.60
N GLY A 39 40.59 11.73 -6.10
CA GLY A 39 40.16 12.91 -5.37
C GLY A 39 38.68 12.89 -5.08
N ASP A 40 37.88 12.47 -6.05
CA ASP A 40 36.42 12.35 -5.91
C ASP A 40 36.03 11.20 -4.96
N LEU A 41 36.69 10.05 -5.05
CA LEU A 41 36.52 8.95 -4.09
C LEU A 41 36.96 9.35 -2.67
N ALA A 42 38.04 10.09 -2.51
CA ALA A 42 38.47 10.60 -1.21
C ALA A 42 37.45 11.60 -0.63
N ARG A 43 36.88 12.49 -1.46
CA ARG A 43 35.81 13.41 -1.07
C ARG A 43 34.54 12.65 -0.72
N ALA A 44 34.15 11.65 -1.52
CA ALA A 44 32.98 10.81 -1.25
C ALA A 44 33.12 10.05 0.09
N ASN A 45 34.32 9.64 0.49
CA ASN A 45 34.55 8.98 1.77
C ASN A 45 34.51 9.93 2.98
N VAL A 46 34.63 11.23 2.77
CA VAL A 46 34.59 12.26 3.81
C VAL A 46 33.21 12.89 3.95
N LEU A 47 32.37 12.73 2.93
CA LEU A 47 31.01 13.29 2.91
C LEU A 47 29.96 12.22 3.18
N ARG A 48 29.13 12.47 4.18
CA ARG A 48 27.96 11.64 4.53
C ARG A 48 26.69 12.37 4.13
N HIS A 49 25.92 11.75 3.22
CA HIS A 49 24.60 12.23 2.85
C HIS A 49 23.56 11.66 3.82
N VAL A 50 22.97 12.52 4.61
CA VAL A 50 21.91 12.17 5.57
C VAL A 50 20.58 12.56 4.95
N VAL A 51 19.76 11.56 4.63
CA VAL A 51 18.41 11.79 4.09
C VAL A 51 17.54 12.40 5.18
N GLN A 52 16.87 13.51 4.85
CA GLN A 52 15.85 14.12 5.68
C GLN A 52 14.49 13.75 5.12
N TYR A 53 13.70 13.05 5.91
CA TYR A 53 12.35 12.65 5.51
C TYR A 53 11.38 13.80 5.76
N PRO A 54 10.55 14.15 4.76
CA PRO A 54 9.50 15.14 4.94
C PRO A 54 8.37 14.58 5.82
N PRO A 55 7.59 15.43 6.48
CA PRO A 55 6.30 15.02 7.00
C PRO A 55 5.39 14.62 5.83
N ARG A 56 4.69 13.49 5.98
CA ARG A 56 3.69 13.05 5.00
C ARG A 56 2.49 13.97 5.05
N GLY A 57 1.85 14.19 3.90
CA GLY A 57 0.62 14.97 3.79
C GLY A 57 -0.50 14.41 4.67
N GLU A 58 -1.32 15.28 5.20
CA GLU A 58 -2.46 14.94 6.04
C GLU A 58 -3.67 14.56 5.19
N VAL A 59 -4.59 13.77 5.74
CA VAL A 59 -5.84 13.41 5.06
C VAL A 59 -7.01 13.88 5.90
N PHE A 60 -7.88 14.66 5.27
CA PHE A 60 -9.10 15.19 5.87
C PHE A 60 -10.33 14.49 5.30
N ASP A 61 -11.40 14.46 6.08
CA ASP A 61 -12.73 14.12 5.60
C ASP A 61 -13.32 15.31 4.81
N ARG A 62 -14.53 15.14 4.25
CA ARG A 62 -15.23 16.19 3.50
C ARG A 62 -15.58 17.44 4.33
N ASN A 63 -15.60 17.33 5.65
CA ASN A 63 -15.94 18.38 6.59
C ASN A 63 -14.70 19.07 7.19
N GLY A 64 -13.48 18.66 6.78
CA GLY A 64 -12.22 19.20 7.29
C GLY A 64 -11.75 18.55 8.60
N GLU A 65 -12.34 17.43 9.01
CA GLU A 65 -11.89 16.66 10.18
C GLU A 65 -10.72 15.73 9.81
N TYR A 66 -9.76 15.58 10.68
CA TYR A 66 -8.61 14.69 10.44
C TYR A 66 -9.04 13.22 10.37
N LEU A 67 -8.72 12.56 9.25
CA LEU A 67 -8.72 11.10 9.10
C LEU A 67 -7.33 10.53 9.36
N VAL A 68 -6.30 11.21 8.85
CA VAL A 68 -4.90 10.82 9.04
C VAL A 68 -4.05 12.07 9.25
N GLN A 69 -3.24 12.07 10.28
CA GLN A 69 -2.28 13.16 10.55
C GLN A 69 -0.88 12.61 10.80
N SER A 70 0.12 13.50 10.78
CA SER A 70 1.49 13.18 11.13
C SER A 70 1.80 13.70 12.53
N ARG A 71 2.25 12.79 13.43
CA ARG A 71 2.65 13.14 14.79
C ARG A 71 4.17 13.12 14.90
N GLU A 72 4.70 14.04 15.70
CA GLU A 72 6.12 14.05 16.04
C GLU A 72 6.50 12.84 16.88
N CYS A 73 7.61 12.23 16.54
CA CYS A 73 8.27 11.21 17.35
C CYS A 73 9.79 11.31 17.17
N TYR A 74 10.52 10.53 17.93
CA TYR A 74 11.97 10.54 17.90
C TYR A 74 12.52 9.12 17.83
N ASP A 75 13.65 8.97 17.16
CA ASP A 75 14.44 7.74 17.15
C ASP A 75 15.65 7.92 18.06
N LEU A 76 15.89 7.00 19.01
CA LEU A 76 17.07 6.98 19.87
C LEU A 76 18.24 6.43 19.09
N MET A 77 19.27 7.25 18.94
CA MET A 77 20.53 6.89 18.32
C MET A 77 21.64 6.80 19.37
N VAL A 78 22.66 5.97 19.10
CA VAL A 78 23.84 5.84 19.95
C VAL A 78 25.12 5.91 19.11
N ILE A 79 26.12 6.61 19.63
CA ILE A 79 27.52 6.58 19.15
C ILE A 79 28.34 5.92 20.27
N SER A 80 28.70 4.65 20.08
CA SER A 80 29.26 3.84 21.19
C SER A 80 30.64 4.30 21.67
N SER A 81 31.41 5.05 20.85
CA SER A 81 32.67 5.67 21.25
C SER A 81 32.51 6.83 22.22
N GLU A 82 31.31 7.44 22.27
CA GLU A 82 31.02 8.59 23.11
C GLU A 82 30.37 8.20 24.46
N ILE A 83 30.03 6.94 24.63
CA ILE A 83 29.46 6.45 25.89
C ILE A 83 30.52 6.52 26.99
N ASP A 84 30.19 7.13 28.12
CA ASP A 84 31.03 7.10 29.31
C ASP A 84 31.05 5.69 29.93
N LYS A 85 32.18 4.99 29.76
CA LYS A 85 32.31 3.61 30.25
C LYS A 85 32.28 3.49 31.78
N ARG A 86 32.50 4.59 32.50
CA ARG A 86 32.56 4.59 33.98
C ARG A 86 31.25 5.04 34.65
N GLY A 87 30.39 5.73 33.93
CA GLY A 87 29.19 6.34 34.49
C GLY A 87 27.89 6.05 33.75
N PHE A 88 27.89 5.15 32.75
CA PHE A 88 26.68 4.86 31.99
C PHE A 88 25.74 3.94 32.76
N ASP A 89 24.60 4.51 33.18
CA ASP A 89 23.53 3.77 33.86
C ASP A 89 22.55 3.17 32.86
N THR A 90 22.79 1.90 32.50
CA THR A 90 21.91 1.13 31.60
C THR A 90 20.53 0.89 32.20
N ALA A 91 20.43 0.74 33.53
CA ALA A 91 19.16 0.47 34.20
C ALA A 91 18.27 1.71 34.12
N ARG A 92 18.84 2.88 34.39
CA ARG A 92 18.11 4.16 34.31
C ARG A 92 17.63 4.48 32.89
N LEU A 93 18.45 4.22 31.85
CA LEU A 93 18.00 4.40 30.45
C LEU A 93 16.85 3.47 30.10
N CYS A 94 16.92 2.20 30.53
CA CYS A 94 15.86 1.22 30.33
C CYS A 94 14.54 1.66 31.01
N GLU A 95 14.64 2.18 32.24
CA GLU A 95 13.49 2.67 33.00
C GLU A 95 12.84 3.88 32.33
N VAL A 96 13.62 4.91 31.99
CA VAL A 96 13.12 6.18 31.42
C VAL A 96 12.39 5.96 30.08
N LEU A 97 12.89 5.03 29.25
CA LEU A 97 12.35 4.78 27.90
C LEU A 97 11.53 3.50 27.82
N ASN A 98 11.27 2.83 28.95
CA ASN A 98 10.61 1.52 28.98
C ASN A 98 11.21 0.55 27.93
N LEU A 99 12.57 0.49 27.89
CA LEU A 99 13.30 -0.29 26.91
C LEU A 99 13.79 -1.60 27.54
N PRO A 100 13.45 -2.78 26.98
CA PRO A 100 13.96 -4.05 27.49
C PRO A 100 15.50 -4.09 27.48
N ARG A 101 16.09 -4.44 28.61
CA ARG A 101 17.55 -4.47 28.79
C ARG A 101 18.26 -5.36 27.76
N VAL A 102 17.70 -6.51 27.45
CA VAL A 102 18.22 -7.43 26.42
C VAL A 102 18.31 -6.77 25.06
N LYS A 103 17.31 -5.95 24.69
CA LYS A 103 17.32 -5.21 23.43
C LYS A 103 18.39 -4.13 23.43
N LEU A 104 18.52 -3.36 24.50
CA LEU A 104 19.57 -2.35 24.63
C LEU A 104 20.97 -2.97 24.53
N GLU A 105 21.25 -4.04 25.26
CA GLU A 105 22.54 -4.73 25.26
C GLU A 105 22.89 -5.27 23.87
N ARG A 106 21.94 -5.82 23.14
CA ARG A 106 22.11 -6.27 21.75
C ARG A 106 22.46 -5.11 20.82
N GLU A 107 21.74 -4.00 20.89
CA GLU A 107 22.02 -2.85 20.02
C GLU A 107 23.34 -2.17 20.38
N LEU A 108 23.73 -2.14 21.65
CA LEU A 108 25.05 -1.67 22.07
C LEU A 108 26.18 -2.60 21.59
N ALA A 109 25.98 -3.90 21.62
CA ALA A 109 26.95 -4.85 21.05
C ALA A 109 27.16 -4.60 19.54
N ASN A 110 26.05 -4.42 18.83
CA ASN A 110 26.08 -4.09 17.41
C ASN A 110 26.75 -2.72 17.14
N ALA A 111 26.51 -1.71 17.99
CA ALA A 111 27.10 -0.38 17.87
C ALA A 111 28.63 -0.39 18.05
N ARG A 112 29.15 -1.31 18.87
CA ARG A 112 30.60 -1.48 19.08
C ARG A 112 31.35 -1.96 17.85
N MET A 113 30.67 -2.56 16.87
CA MET A 113 31.29 -2.97 15.59
C MET A 113 31.71 -1.77 14.73
N ARG A 114 31.00 -0.62 14.87
CA ARG A 114 31.33 0.66 14.23
C ARG A 114 31.23 1.80 15.25
N PRO A 115 32.23 1.97 16.13
CA PRO A 115 32.08 2.75 17.37
C PRO A 115 31.74 4.23 17.16
N ARG A 116 32.17 4.82 16.05
CA ARG A 116 31.97 6.26 15.75
C ARG A 116 30.79 6.52 14.81
N ALA A 117 30.17 5.46 14.27
CA ALA A 117 28.97 5.60 13.45
C ALA A 117 27.71 5.60 14.31
N PRO A 118 26.77 6.52 14.06
CA PRO A 118 25.45 6.48 14.71
C PRO A 118 24.71 5.17 14.43
N ARG A 119 24.09 4.61 15.47
CA ARG A 119 23.25 3.42 15.36
C ARG A 119 21.92 3.62 16.05
N LEU A 120 20.85 3.14 15.40
CA LEU A 120 19.50 3.13 15.94
C LEU A 120 19.42 2.11 17.09
N VAL A 121 18.92 2.58 18.25
CA VAL A 121 18.66 1.75 19.44
C VAL A 121 17.17 1.46 19.58
N MET A 122 16.34 2.49 19.38
CA MET A 122 14.90 2.41 19.57
C MET A 122 14.21 3.46 18.69
N SER A 123 13.14 3.04 18.01
CA SER A 123 12.27 3.94 17.25
C SER A 123 11.03 4.33 18.05
N TYR A 124 10.37 5.39 17.58
CA TYR A 124 9.06 5.83 18.10
C TYR A 124 9.07 6.22 19.59
N ILE A 125 9.99 7.10 19.97
CA ILE A 125 9.98 7.75 21.28
C ILE A 125 8.98 8.90 21.23
N SER A 126 8.08 8.99 22.20
CA SER A 126 7.16 10.11 22.33
C SER A 126 7.89 11.40 22.69
N LYS A 127 7.22 12.56 22.54
CA LYS A 127 7.76 13.84 22.97
C LYS A 127 8.01 13.88 24.47
N GLU A 128 7.11 13.27 25.23
CA GLU A 128 7.19 13.15 26.69
C GLU A 128 8.39 12.30 27.11
N ASP A 129 8.58 11.13 26.48
CA ASP A 129 9.73 10.27 26.77
C ASP A 129 11.05 10.91 26.36
N LYS A 130 11.04 11.68 25.25
CA LYS A 130 12.22 12.47 24.84
C LYS A 130 12.58 13.52 25.87
N LEU A 131 11.61 14.23 26.44
CA LEU A 131 11.88 15.21 27.50
C LEU A 131 12.50 14.54 28.73
N ARG A 132 11.94 13.41 29.20
CA ARG A 132 12.52 12.63 30.32
C ARG A 132 13.93 12.11 29.99
N PHE A 133 14.17 11.70 28.75
CA PHE A 133 15.48 11.29 28.28
C PHE A 133 16.49 12.42 28.28
N ASP A 134 16.12 13.62 27.80
CA ASP A 134 16.97 14.79 27.74
C ASP A 134 17.40 15.24 29.17
N GLU A 135 16.50 15.17 30.16
CA GLU A 135 16.79 15.48 31.56
C GLU A 135 17.89 14.60 32.17
N CYS A 136 18.03 13.35 31.68
CA CYS A 136 19.01 12.41 32.22
C CYS A 136 20.41 12.57 31.61
N ASN A 137 20.55 13.32 30.51
CA ASN A 137 21.81 13.59 29.79
C ASN A 137 22.72 12.38 29.58
N PHE A 138 22.19 11.33 28.96
CA PHE A 138 22.93 10.11 28.65
C PHE A 138 23.99 10.36 27.54
N ARG A 139 25.25 10.52 27.94
CA ARG A 139 26.35 10.78 27.01
C ARG A 139 26.51 9.66 25.97
N GLY A 140 26.62 10.04 24.71
CA GLY A 140 26.71 9.10 23.55
C GLY A 140 25.36 8.68 22.98
N PHE A 141 24.23 9.07 23.63
CA PHE A 141 22.90 8.88 23.11
C PHE A 141 22.27 10.22 22.73
N TYR A 142 21.44 10.23 21.68
CA TYR A 142 20.70 11.40 21.24
C TYR A 142 19.43 11.01 20.51
N ALA A 143 18.43 11.88 20.54
CA ALA A 143 17.16 11.68 19.86
C ALA A 143 17.17 12.40 18.50
N VAL A 144 16.75 11.69 17.46
CA VAL A 144 16.59 12.22 16.10
C VAL A 144 15.11 12.40 15.81
N TYR A 145 14.73 13.60 15.38
CA TYR A 145 13.35 13.91 15.00
C TYR A 145 12.86 13.05 13.85
N ARG A 146 11.62 12.64 13.95
CA ARG A 146 10.91 11.86 12.94
C ARG A 146 9.42 12.14 13.03
N THR A 147 8.69 11.90 11.96
CA THR A 147 7.23 11.88 11.96
C THR A 147 6.70 10.46 11.86
N VAL A 148 5.57 10.20 12.50
CA VAL A 148 4.84 8.94 12.43
C VAL A 148 3.38 9.20 12.12
N ARG A 149 2.72 8.29 11.40
CA ARG A 149 1.29 8.38 11.14
C ARG A 149 0.50 8.22 12.43
N GLN A 150 -0.57 8.96 12.53
CA GLN A 150 -1.59 8.83 13.56
C GLN A 150 -2.96 8.85 12.89
N TYR A 151 -3.83 7.97 13.32
CA TYR A 151 -5.20 7.86 12.88
C TYR A 151 -6.11 8.26 14.06
N PRO A 152 -6.54 9.55 14.15
CA PRO A 152 -7.21 10.08 15.34
C PRO A 152 -8.55 9.41 15.64
N ARG A 153 -9.09 8.72 14.65
CA ARG A 153 -10.31 7.92 14.75
C ARG A 153 -9.95 6.47 14.46
N GLU A 154 -10.40 5.55 15.27
CA GLU A 154 -10.18 4.11 15.12
C GLU A 154 -11.02 3.52 13.99
N VAL A 155 -11.07 4.18 12.84
CA VAL A 155 -11.92 3.81 11.70
C VAL A 155 -11.15 3.81 10.38
N GLY A 156 -11.70 3.13 9.40
CA GLY A 156 -11.22 3.21 8.02
C GLY A 156 -9.96 2.40 7.74
N GLY A 157 -9.63 1.38 8.50
CA GLY A 157 -8.40 0.61 8.29
C GLY A 157 -8.18 0.18 6.84
N ASN A 158 -9.19 -0.43 6.22
CA ASN A 158 -9.13 -0.84 4.81
C ASN A 158 -9.28 0.33 3.83
N LEU A 159 -9.98 1.40 4.23
CA LEU A 159 -10.17 2.62 3.44
C LEU A 159 -8.89 3.45 3.40
N LEU A 160 -8.31 3.74 4.58
CA LEU A 160 -7.14 4.59 4.72
C LEU A 160 -5.84 3.86 4.37
N GLY A 161 -5.75 2.59 4.72
CA GLY A 161 -4.51 1.83 4.62
C GLY A 161 -3.56 2.14 5.78
N TYR A 162 -2.27 1.88 5.58
CA TYR A 162 -1.22 2.13 6.56
C TYR A 162 0.11 2.40 5.88
N VAL A 163 1.10 2.90 6.64
CA VAL A 163 2.45 3.16 6.12
C VAL A 163 3.42 2.09 6.64
N SER A 164 4.26 1.59 5.75
CA SER A 164 5.24 0.54 6.03
C SER A 164 6.60 0.85 5.43
N GLU A 165 7.66 0.31 6.02
CA GLU A 165 8.95 0.26 5.37
C GLU A 165 8.88 -0.60 4.10
N VAL A 166 9.55 -0.16 3.03
CA VAL A 166 9.63 -0.87 1.76
C VAL A 166 10.30 -2.23 1.92
N ASN A 167 9.76 -3.23 1.26
CA ASN A 167 10.35 -4.56 1.21
C ASN A 167 11.14 -4.79 -0.09
N ALA A 168 11.88 -5.90 -0.16
CA ALA A 168 12.72 -6.23 -1.32
C ALA A 168 11.94 -6.34 -2.64
N ASP A 169 10.69 -6.81 -2.60
CA ASP A 169 9.88 -6.95 -3.81
C ASP A 169 9.29 -5.61 -4.28
N TYR A 170 9.03 -4.68 -3.35
CA TYR A 170 8.65 -3.31 -3.69
C TYR A 170 9.82 -2.57 -4.35
N LEU A 171 11.04 -2.70 -3.80
CA LEU A 171 12.26 -2.08 -4.33
C LEU A 171 12.58 -2.52 -5.77
N LYS A 172 12.32 -3.79 -6.13
CA LYS A 172 12.53 -4.27 -7.50
C LYS A 172 11.65 -3.55 -8.53
N ARG A 173 10.44 -3.13 -8.11
CA ARG A 173 9.46 -2.47 -8.99
C ARG A 173 9.56 -0.94 -8.94
N HIS A 174 10.17 -0.40 -7.88
CA HIS A 174 10.26 1.05 -7.61
C HIS A 174 11.70 1.44 -7.27
N PRO A 175 12.56 1.66 -8.28
CA PRO A 175 14.01 1.92 -8.07
C PRO A 175 14.30 3.28 -7.43
N ASP A 176 13.33 4.17 -7.35
CA ASP A 176 13.39 5.47 -6.67
C ASP A 176 13.34 5.36 -5.14
N TYR A 177 12.96 4.20 -4.62
CA TYR A 177 12.97 3.90 -3.19
C TYR A 177 14.26 3.21 -2.77
N LYS A 178 14.64 3.39 -1.50
CA LYS A 178 15.80 2.77 -0.86
C LYS A 178 15.38 2.03 0.40
N ILE A 179 16.20 1.07 0.84
CA ILE A 179 16.02 0.38 2.13
C ILE A 179 15.92 1.44 3.24
N GLY A 180 14.92 1.31 4.10
CA GLY A 180 14.60 2.27 5.16
C GLY A 180 13.58 3.34 4.77
N ASP A 181 13.18 3.40 3.50
CA ASP A 181 12.08 4.27 3.07
C ASP A 181 10.73 3.71 3.49
N TYR A 182 9.77 4.61 3.64
CA TYR A 182 8.39 4.30 3.98
C TYR A 182 7.48 4.54 2.80
N VAL A 183 6.46 3.70 2.66
CA VAL A 183 5.47 3.75 1.58
C VAL A 183 4.08 3.43 2.10
N GLY A 184 3.06 4.03 1.52
CA GLY A 184 1.66 3.72 1.79
C GLY A 184 1.28 2.33 1.26
N MET A 185 0.61 1.56 2.10
CA MET A 185 0.17 0.19 1.82
C MET A 185 -1.34 0.08 1.90
N GLY A 186 -1.95 -0.15 0.74
CA GLY A 186 -3.41 -0.23 0.62
C GLY A 186 -4.12 1.10 0.82
N GLY A 187 -5.41 1.13 0.54
CA GLY A 187 -6.27 2.28 0.77
C GLY A 187 -5.77 3.60 0.16
N VAL A 188 -6.17 4.69 0.77
CA VAL A 188 -5.80 6.07 0.41
C VAL A 188 -4.28 6.29 0.49
N GLU A 189 -3.61 5.71 1.50
CA GLU A 189 -2.16 5.85 1.66
C GLU A 189 -1.37 5.34 0.46
N SER A 190 -1.85 4.26 -0.18
CA SER A 190 -1.21 3.69 -1.38
C SER A 190 -1.66 4.40 -2.66
N ALA A 191 -2.95 4.76 -2.75
CA ALA A 191 -3.53 5.38 -3.93
C ALA A 191 -2.91 6.76 -4.20
N TYR A 192 -2.69 7.53 -3.14
CA TYR A 192 -2.16 8.90 -3.18
C TYR A 192 -0.70 8.99 -2.66
N GLU A 193 0.05 7.89 -2.75
CA GLU A 193 1.47 7.86 -2.34
C GLU A 193 2.30 8.99 -2.95
N PRO A 194 2.20 9.31 -4.27
CA PRO A 194 3.00 10.37 -4.88
C PRO A 194 2.75 11.76 -4.27
N GLU A 195 1.50 12.05 -3.90
CA GLU A 195 1.08 13.32 -3.31
C GLU A 195 1.43 13.39 -1.84
N LEU A 196 1.16 12.29 -1.11
CA LEU A 196 1.31 12.24 0.34
C LEU A 196 2.75 12.13 0.82
N ARG A 197 3.65 11.47 0.06
CA ARG A 197 5.01 11.17 0.52
C ARG A 197 5.93 12.39 0.66
N GLY A 198 5.67 13.47 -0.11
CA GLY A 198 6.57 14.61 -0.21
C GLY A 198 7.90 14.30 -0.92
N ARG A 199 8.86 15.20 -0.82
CA ARG A 199 10.21 15.05 -1.39
C ARG A 199 11.26 15.07 -0.30
N LYS A 200 12.17 14.09 -0.33
CA LYS A 200 13.27 14.00 0.63
C LYS A 200 14.25 15.13 0.45
N GLY A 201 14.72 15.67 1.55
CA GLY A 201 15.89 16.54 1.62
C GLY A 201 17.17 15.72 1.86
N VAL A 202 18.29 16.37 1.68
CA VAL A 202 19.62 15.78 1.95
C VAL A 202 20.44 16.79 2.74
N LYS A 203 20.98 16.37 3.88
CA LYS A 203 21.98 17.08 4.65
C LYS A 203 23.33 16.45 4.42
N ILE A 204 24.33 17.27 4.01
CA ILE A 204 25.67 16.79 3.74
C ILE A 204 26.56 17.09 4.95
N GLN A 205 27.04 16.05 5.60
CA GLN A 205 27.91 16.12 6.77
C GLN A 205 29.34 15.72 6.41
N GLU A 206 30.31 16.43 6.95
CA GLU A 206 31.71 16.02 6.91
C GLU A 206 31.96 14.99 8.01
N ILE A 207 32.57 13.88 7.64
CA ILE A 207 32.96 12.81 8.57
C ILE A 207 34.48 12.56 8.49
N ASP A 208 35.05 12.13 9.60
CA ASP A 208 36.45 11.68 9.60
C ASP A 208 36.59 10.23 9.08
N THR A 209 37.81 9.76 8.94
CA THR A 209 38.13 8.37 8.51
C THR A 209 37.56 7.28 9.41
N HIS A 210 37.06 7.64 10.59
CA HIS A 210 36.46 6.75 11.57
C HIS A 210 34.91 6.91 11.65
N GLY A 211 34.32 7.79 10.80
CA GLY A 211 32.89 8.03 10.72
C GLY A 211 32.33 9.04 11.73
N ALA A 212 33.18 9.75 12.50
CA ALA A 212 32.72 10.80 13.40
C ALA A 212 32.36 12.07 12.63
N ILE A 213 31.25 12.70 12.98
CA ILE A 213 30.74 13.92 12.34
C ILE A 213 31.58 15.11 12.78
N LYS A 214 32.18 15.85 11.82
CA LYS A 214 32.94 17.07 12.06
C LYS A 214 32.09 18.33 11.94
N GLY A 215 31.08 18.32 11.09
CA GLY A 215 30.19 19.46 10.85
C GLY A 215 29.37 19.32 9.59
N SER A 216 28.71 20.41 9.20
CA SER A 216 28.00 20.49 7.91
C SER A 216 28.97 20.87 6.81
N TYR A 217 28.92 20.17 5.68
CA TYR A 217 29.76 20.48 4.52
C TYR A 217 29.46 21.89 4.01
N MET A 218 30.52 22.72 3.82
CA MET A 218 30.41 24.10 3.35
C MET A 218 29.32 24.90 4.09
N ASN A 219 29.19 24.73 5.40
CA ASN A 219 28.15 25.38 6.24
C ASN A 219 26.71 25.11 5.76
N GLY A 220 26.46 23.95 5.15
CA GLY A 220 25.13 23.57 4.68
C GLY A 220 24.71 24.14 3.33
N ARG A 221 25.63 24.78 2.58
CA ARG A 221 25.30 25.40 1.27
C ARG A 221 24.74 24.44 0.24
N TYR A 222 25.04 23.17 0.35
CA TYR A 222 24.58 22.12 -0.56
C TYR A 222 23.51 21.22 0.06
N ASP A 223 23.00 21.58 1.24
CA ASP A 223 21.87 20.89 1.83
C ASP A 223 20.59 21.22 1.05
N SER A 224 19.73 20.24 0.88
CA SER A 224 18.37 20.44 0.37
C SER A 224 17.36 20.18 1.51
N LEU A 225 16.44 21.09 1.69
CA LEU A 225 15.36 20.92 2.65
C LEU A 225 14.35 19.89 2.12
N PRO A 226 13.73 19.10 3.00
CA PRO A 226 12.62 18.24 2.62
C PRO A 226 11.40 19.09 2.26
N ASP A 227 10.67 18.66 1.22
CA ASP A 227 9.42 19.29 0.80
C ASP A 227 8.23 18.45 1.34
N PRO A 228 7.36 19.00 2.21
CA PRO A 228 6.26 18.25 2.80
C PRO A 228 5.33 17.65 1.77
N GLY A 229 4.69 16.54 2.11
CA GLY A 229 3.61 15.96 1.32
C GLY A 229 2.40 16.90 1.26
N ARG A 230 1.64 16.82 0.16
CA ARG A 230 0.41 17.57 0.00
C ARG A 230 -0.70 16.97 0.86
N TYR A 231 -1.54 17.82 1.43
CA TYR A 231 -2.75 17.37 2.10
C TYR A 231 -3.80 16.89 1.09
N LEU A 232 -4.66 15.98 1.53
CA LEU A 232 -5.76 15.43 0.75
C LEU A 232 -7.07 15.68 1.48
N VAL A 233 -8.07 16.22 0.79
CA VAL A 233 -9.45 16.29 1.26
C VAL A 233 -10.23 15.20 0.55
N SER A 234 -10.75 14.23 1.29
CA SER A 234 -11.52 13.11 0.75
C SER A 234 -13.01 13.43 0.70
N THR A 235 -13.76 12.66 -0.06
CA THR A 235 -15.23 12.72 -0.09
C THR A 235 -15.89 12.00 1.08
N ILE A 236 -15.12 11.29 1.88
CA ILE A 236 -15.59 10.50 3.02
C ILE A 236 -16.14 11.42 4.12
N ASP A 237 -17.26 11.03 4.70
CA ASP A 237 -17.78 11.59 5.94
C ASP A 237 -17.36 10.68 7.11
N ALA A 238 -16.51 11.22 8.01
CA ALA A 238 -15.92 10.46 9.11
C ALA A 238 -16.98 9.90 10.08
N ARG A 239 -18.08 10.62 10.27
CA ARG A 239 -19.17 10.19 11.16
C ARG A 239 -19.98 9.06 10.54
N LEU A 240 -20.25 9.17 9.22
CA LEU A 240 -20.93 8.13 8.48
C LEU A 240 -20.08 6.85 8.39
N GLN A 241 -18.75 7.00 8.20
CA GLN A 241 -17.80 5.89 8.20
C GLN A 241 -17.84 5.14 9.54
N LEU A 242 -17.78 5.88 10.67
CA LEU A 242 -17.84 5.32 12.01
C LEU A 242 -19.16 4.54 12.23
N LEU A 243 -20.28 5.15 11.90
CA LEU A 243 -21.61 4.52 11.99
C LEU A 243 -21.66 3.22 11.16
N GLY A 244 -21.14 3.27 9.93
CA GLY A 244 -21.10 2.10 9.04
C GLY A 244 -20.26 0.96 9.62
N GLU A 245 -19.12 1.25 10.21
CA GLU A 245 -18.28 0.24 10.86
C GLU A 245 -18.93 -0.35 12.12
N GLU A 246 -19.60 0.47 12.91
CA GLU A 246 -20.39 0.00 14.06
C GLU A 246 -21.52 -0.94 13.65
N LEU A 247 -22.30 -0.57 12.63
CA LEU A 247 -23.40 -1.38 12.11
C LEU A 247 -22.92 -2.70 11.47
N MET A 248 -21.70 -2.71 10.94
CA MET A 248 -21.05 -3.89 10.36
C MET A 248 -20.28 -4.73 11.38
N ARG A 249 -20.17 -4.29 12.63
CA ARG A 249 -19.48 -5.04 13.69
C ARG A 249 -20.02 -6.45 13.84
N GLY A 250 -19.12 -7.42 13.87
CA GLY A 250 -19.47 -8.85 13.96
C GLY A 250 -19.89 -9.50 12.64
N LYS A 251 -20.16 -8.75 11.60
CA LYS A 251 -20.52 -9.26 10.27
C LYS A 251 -19.30 -9.46 9.37
N VAL A 252 -19.48 -10.13 8.22
CA VAL A 252 -18.47 -10.25 7.17
C VAL A 252 -19.09 -9.77 5.87
N GLY A 253 -18.50 -8.74 5.28
CA GLY A 253 -19.04 -8.12 4.05
C GLY A 253 -18.50 -6.72 3.83
N ALA A 254 -19.20 -5.93 3.03
CA ALA A 254 -18.91 -4.54 2.77
C ALA A 254 -20.18 -3.69 2.74
N ALA A 255 -20.06 -2.41 3.05
CA ALA A 255 -21.08 -1.41 2.86
C ALA A 255 -20.46 -0.16 2.24
N VAL A 256 -21.06 0.38 1.19
CA VAL A 256 -20.59 1.58 0.49
C VAL A 256 -21.78 2.53 0.33
N ALA A 257 -21.59 3.79 0.68
CA ALA A 257 -22.54 4.86 0.44
C ALA A 257 -21.96 5.80 -0.63
N ILE A 258 -22.75 6.04 -1.68
CA ILE A 258 -22.35 6.89 -2.81
C ILE A 258 -23.40 7.98 -2.99
N GLU A 259 -22.97 9.22 -3.21
CA GLU A 259 -23.83 10.31 -3.62
C GLU A 259 -24.18 10.15 -5.11
N PRO A 260 -25.41 9.87 -5.50
CA PRO A 260 -25.74 9.53 -6.88
C PRO A 260 -25.53 10.67 -7.87
N SER A 261 -25.62 11.91 -7.40
CA SER A 261 -25.49 13.10 -8.28
C SER A 261 -24.05 13.42 -8.65
N THR A 262 -23.10 13.07 -7.81
CA THR A 262 -21.67 13.41 -7.98
C THR A 262 -20.77 12.19 -8.20
N GLY A 263 -21.21 11.00 -7.73
CA GLY A 263 -20.42 9.80 -7.70
C GLY A 263 -19.46 9.75 -6.49
N GLU A 264 -19.51 10.72 -5.59
CA GLU A 264 -18.65 10.77 -4.41
C GLU A 264 -18.93 9.60 -3.47
N ILE A 265 -17.87 8.94 -3.02
CA ILE A 265 -17.97 7.90 -1.99
C ILE A 265 -17.97 8.57 -0.62
N LEU A 266 -19.10 8.52 0.07
CA LEU A 266 -19.28 9.12 1.39
C LEU A 266 -18.81 8.19 2.52
N MET A 267 -18.90 6.88 2.30
CA MET A 267 -18.53 5.84 3.25
C MET A 267 -18.10 4.59 2.49
N MET A 268 -17.05 3.93 2.96
CA MET A 268 -16.61 2.63 2.45
C MET A 268 -16.14 1.74 3.59
N VAL A 269 -16.95 0.77 3.95
CA VAL A 269 -16.67 -0.18 5.03
C VAL A 269 -16.38 -1.57 4.46
N ALA A 270 -15.28 -2.16 4.88
CA ALA A 270 -14.98 -3.58 4.69
C ALA A 270 -14.94 -4.25 6.06
N SER A 271 -15.80 -5.22 6.33
CA SER A 271 -15.88 -5.89 7.64
C SER A 271 -15.49 -7.37 7.53
N PRO A 272 -14.72 -7.89 8.51
CA PRO A 272 -14.12 -7.16 9.61
C PRO A 272 -13.06 -6.16 9.11
N THR A 273 -12.94 -5.06 9.83
CA THR A 273 -11.90 -4.06 9.66
C THR A 273 -10.86 -4.17 10.77
N TYR A 274 -9.89 -3.29 10.78
CA TYR A 274 -8.88 -3.13 11.82
C TYR A 274 -8.68 -1.65 12.14
N ASP A 275 -8.19 -1.38 13.34
CA ASP A 275 -7.71 -0.06 13.72
C ASP A 275 -6.34 0.18 13.05
N PRO A 276 -6.22 1.18 12.14
CA PRO A 276 -4.97 1.44 11.43
C PRO A 276 -3.83 1.87 12.36
N ASP A 277 -4.10 2.44 13.54
CA ASP A 277 -3.08 2.77 14.54
C ASP A 277 -2.35 1.52 15.07
N GLN A 278 -2.98 0.34 15.06
CA GLN A 278 -2.32 -0.91 15.40
C GLN A 278 -1.17 -1.29 14.43
N LEU A 279 -1.19 -0.72 13.21
CA LEU A 279 -0.13 -0.90 12.23
C LEU A 279 0.90 0.25 12.25
N VAL A 280 0.94 1.00 13.34
CA VAL A 280 1.91 2.06 13.63
C VAL A 280 2.78 1.66 14.83
N GLY A 281 4.00 2.14 14.89
CA GLY A 281 4.86 2.00 16.07
C GLY A 281 5.56 0.65 16.19
N ARG A 282 5.89 0.29 17.43
CA ARG A 282 6.81 -0.83 17.75
C ARG A 282 6.18 -2.20 17.55
N ASP A 283 4.88 -2.33 17.86
CA ASP A 283 4.17 -3.62 17.83
C ASP A 283 3.55 -3.94 16.48
N ARG A 284 3.71 -3.02 15.51
CA ARG A 284 3.18 -3.14 14.14
C ARG A 284 3.40 -4.53 13.53
N GLY A 285 4.62 -5.08 13.66
CA GLY A 285 4.96 -6.37 13.06
C GLY A 285 4.14 -7.53 13.65
N ASN A 286 3.98 -7.55 14.96
CA ASN A 286 3.19 -8.56 15.68
C ASN A 286 1.71 -8.43 15.32
N ASN A 287 1.17 -7.21 15.38
CA ASN A 287 -0.22 -6.92 15.05
C ASN A 287 -0.55 -7.28 13.59
N TYR A 288 0.34 -6.95 12.64
CA TYR A 288 0.17 -7.35 11.25
C TYR A 288 0.12 -8.86 11.07
N MET A 289 1.03 -9.60 11.73
CA MET A 289 1.05 -11.06 11.67
C MET A 289 -0.18 -11.69 12.29
N GLU A 290 -0.71 -11.12 13.37
CA GLU A 290 -1.96 -11.54 13.98
C GLU A 290 -3.14 -11.34 13.01
N MET A 291 -3.26 -10.15 12.42
CA MET A 291 -4.30 -9.85 11.43
C MET A 291 -4.21 -10.75 10.20
N LEU A 292 -3.00 -11.05 9.73
CA LEU A 292 -2.76 -11.93 8.58
C LEU A 292 -3.18 -13.38 8.85
N ARG A 293 -3.00 -13.87 10.09
CA ARG A 293 -3.40 -15.22 10.51
C ARG A 293 -4.90 -15.33 10.83
N ASN A 294 -5.57 -14.20 10.97
CA ASN A 294 -7.00 -14.18 11.29
C ASN A 294 -7.82 -14.74 10.12
N LYS A 295 -8.55 -15.83 10.36
CA LYS A 295 -9.39 -16.51 9.35
C LYS A 295 -10.48 -15.59 8.74
N ARG A 296 -10.89 -14.55 9.46
CA ARG A 296 -11.88 -13.58 8.98
C ARG A 296 -11.26 -12.49 8.08
N GLN A 297 -9.92 -12.49 7.89
CA GLN A 297 -9.16 -11.65 6.96
C GLN A 297 -9.48 -10.15 7.10
N PRO A 298 -9.16 -9.49 8.22
CA PRO A 298 -9.44 -8.05 8.41
C PRO A 298 -8.65 -7.16 7.43
N LEU A 299 -7.48 -7.59 6.94
CA LEU A 299 -6.68 -6.86 5.96
C LEU A 299 -7.24 -6.91 4.52
N PHE A 300 -8.26 -7.72 4.27
CA PHE A 300 -8.85 -7.86 2.95
C PHE A 300 -9.93 -6.81 2.72
N ASN A 301 -9.67 -5.83 1.84
CA ASN A 301 -10.66 -4.81 1.49
C ASN A 301 -11.79 -5.40 0.63
N ARG A 302 -12.88 -5.79 1.30
CA ARG A 302 -14.03 -6.43 0.65
C ARG A 302 -14.80 -5.48 -0.24
N ALA A 303 -14.75 -4.18 0.02
CA ALA A 303 -15.49 -3.19 -0.74
C ALA A 303 -15.02 -3.09 -2.20
N VAL A 304 -13.70 -3.26 -2.44
CA VAL A 304 -13.10 -3.11 -3.78
C VAL A 304 -12.54 -4.41 -4.36
N ARG A 305 -12.38 -5.46 -3.53
CA ARG A 305 -11.71 -6.70 -3.95
C ARG A 305 -12.59 -7.93 -3.96
N ALA A 306 -13.67 -7.95 -3.18
CA ALA A 306 -14.55 -9.10 -3.14
C ALA A 306 -15.48 -9.13 -4.37
N ALA A 307 -15.76 -10.32 -4.84
CA ALA A 307 -16.74 -10.56 -5.89
C ALA A 307 -17.84 -11.46 -5.33
N TYR A 308 -19.08 -10.97 -5.38
CA TYR A 308 -20.26 -11.67 -4.89
C TYR A 308 -21.28 -11.79 -6.01
N PRO A 309 -22.05 -12.89 -6.10
CA PRO A 309 -23.22 -12.92 -6.95
C PRO A 309 -24.24 -11.87 -6.45
N PRO A 310 -24.75 -10.99 -7.35
CA PRO A 310 -25.62 -9.91 -6.94
C PRO A 310 -26.99 -10.39 -6.44
N GLY A 311 -27.41 -11.61 -6.83
CA GLY A 311 -28.68 -12.17 -6.47
C GLY A 311 -29.87 -11.34 -6.97
N SER A 312 -30.98 -11.33 -6.23
CA SER A 312 -32.23 -10.67 -6.67
C SER A 312 -32.13 -9.17 -6.91
N THR A 313 -31.12 -8.49 -6.44
CA THR A 313 -30.90 -7.06 -6.78
C THR A 313 -30.60 -6.88 -8.27
N PHE A 314 -30.03 -7.89 -8.91
CA PHE A 314 -29.76 -7.91 -10.35
C PHE A 314 -31.03 -7.90 -11.22
N LYS A 315 -32.19 -8.29 -10.69
CA LYS A 315 -33.48 -8.29 -11.40
C LYS A 315 -33.87 -6.90 -11.91
N LEU A 316 -33.45 -5.83 -11.24
CA LEU A 316 -33.66 -4.45 -11.71
C LEU A 316 -32.92 -4.21 -13.01
N VAL A 317 -31.64 -4.61 -13.07
CA VAL A 317 -30.83 -4.53 -14.29
C VAL A 317 -31.43 -5.38 -15.40
N GLN A 318 -31.87 -6.59 -15.06
CA GLN A 318 -32.49 -7.52 -16.00
C GLN A 318 -33.78 -6.94 -16.59
N GLY A 319 -34.62 -6.30 -15.76
CA GLY A 319 -35.84 -5.63 -16.22
C GLY A 319 -35.55 -4.46 -17.16
N LEU A 320 -34.54 -3.63 -16.83
CA LEU A 320 -34.12 -2.51 -17.68
C LEU A 320 -33.58 -2.98 -19.05
N ILE A 321 -32.82 -4.07 -19.08
CA ILE A 321 -32.35 -4.67 -20.33
C ILE A 321 -33.55 -5.18 -21.17
N GLY A 322 -34.52 -5.87 -20.56
CA GLY A 322 -35.73 -6.35 -21.26
C GLY A 322 -36.57 -5.21 -21.86
N LEU A 323 -36.71 -4.10 -21.15
CA LEU A 323 -37.37 -2.89 -21.64
C LEU A 323 -36.60 -2.26 -22.80
N GLN A 324 -35.29 -2.15 -22.69
CA GLN A 324 -34.43 -1.58 -23.74
C GLN A 324 -34.40 -2.43 -25.02
N GLU A 325 -34.41 -3.75 -24.88
CA GLU A 325 -34.51 -4.68 -26.01
C GLU A 325 -35.89 -4.78 -26.63
N GLY A 326 -36.92 -4.16 -26.00
CA GLY A 326 -38.29 -4.16 -26.48
C GLY A 326 -38.99 -5.51 -26.34
N VAL A 327 -38.42 -6.47 -25.62
CA VAL A 327 -39.01 -7.78 -25.34
C VAL A 327 -39.88 -7.78 -24.09
N LEU A 328 -39.87 -6.67 -23.36
CA LEU A 328 -40.68 -6.49 -22.12
C LEU A 328 -41.38 -5.13 -22.17
N ARG A 329 -42.65 -5.14 -21.75
CA ARG A 329 -43.42 -3.93 -21.42
C ARG A 329 -43.80 -3.97 -19.95
N PRO A 330 -43.95 -2.82 -19.26
CA PRO A 330 -44.34 -2.80 -17.85
C PRO A 330 -45.62 -3.55 -17.51
N SER A 331 -46.56 -3.64 -18.47
CA SER A 331 -47.86 -4.31 -18.34
C SER A 331 -47.83 -5.80 -18.71
N ASP A 332 -46.71 -6.34 -19.21
CA ASP A 332 -46.68 -7.74 -19.64
C ASP A 332 -46.77 -8.67 -18.44
N LEU A 333 -47.71 -9.63 -18.55
CA LEU A 333 -48.06 -10.55 -17.47
C LEU A 333 -47.37 -11.91 -17.68
N HIS A 334 -46.65 -12.33 -16.67
CA HIS A 334 -46.09 -13.69 -16.60
C HIS A 334 -46.64 -14.46 -15.40
N SER A 335 -46.99 -15.72 -15.63
CA SER A 335 -47.49 -16.61 -14.57
C SER A 335 -46.32 -17.24 -13.79
N CYS A 336 -46.54 -17.36 -12.48
CA CYS A 336 -45.60 -18.07 -11.61
C CYS A 336 -46.37 -19.15 -10.83
N HIS A 337 -45.97 -20.40 -11.04
CA HIS A 337 -46.51 -21.57 -10.33
C HIS A 337 -45.47 -22.08 -9.34
N MET A 338 -45.12 -21.27 -8.32
CA MET A 338 -44.05 -21.54 -7.36
C MET A 338 -42.65 -21.71 -8.00
N GLY A 339 -42.47 -21.13 -9.19
CA GLY A 339 -41.22 -21.18 -9.93
C GLY A 339 -41.37 -21.16 -11.44
N TYR A 340 -40.22 -21.18 -12.12
CA TYR A 340 -40.08 -21.36 -13.56
C TYR A 340 -39.76 -22.84 -13.87
N GLN A 341 -40.42 -23.41 -14.85
CA GLN A 341 -40.16 -24.79 -15.29
C GLN A 341 -40.05 -24.86 -16.82
N ALA A 342 -38.97 -25.48 -17.30
CA ALA A 342 -38.78 -25.79 -18.71
C ALA A 342 -38.15 -27.20 -18.83
N GLY A 343 -38.96 -28.18 -19.24
CA GLY A 343 -38.56 -29.58 -19.23
C GLY A 343 -38.16 -30.05 -17.83
N ARG A 344 -36.88 -30.50 -17.69
CA ARG A 344 -36.33 -30.93 -16.39
C ARG A 344 -35.76 -29.78 -15.55
N LEU A 345 -35.54 -28.61 -16.15
CA LEU A 345 -35.04 -27.45 -15.44
C LEU A 345 -36.14 -26.82 -14.58
N LYS A 346 -35.83 -26.60 -13.32
CA LYS A 346 -36.75 -25.96 -12.37
C LYS A 346 -35.99 -24.88 -11.60
N MET A 347 -36.51 -23.63 -11.65
CA MET A 347 -36.04 -22.50 -10.81
C MET A 347 -37.15 -22.18 -9.81
N ALA A 348 -36.91 -22.49 -8.55
CA ALA A 348 -37.93 -22.30 -7.50
C ALA A 348 -38.22 -20.82 -7.25
N CYS A 349 -39.43 -20.52 -6.83
CA CYS A 349 -39.88 -19.22 -6.35
C CYS A 349 -40.65 -19.39 -5.03
N HIS A 350 -40.90 -18.30 -4.34
CA HIS A 350 -41.78 -18.28 -3.15
C HIS A 350 -43.23 -17.98 -3.52
N SER A 351 -44.15 -18.15 -2.56
CA SER A 351 -45.57 -17.89 -2.77
C SER A 351 -45.88 -16.40 -2.89
N HIS A 352 -46.60 -16.04 -3.93
CA HIS A 352 -47.15 -14.68 -4.19
C HIS A 352 -48.30 -14.77 -5.19
N ALA A 353 -49.00 -13.65 -5.43
CA ALA A 353 -50.04 -13.57 -6.47
C ALA A 353 -49.48 -13.87 -7.86
N SER A 354 -50.33 -14.39 -8.76
CA SER A 354 -49.99 -14.73 -10.14
C SER A 354 -51.22 -14.60 -11.03
N PRO A 355 -51.13 -14.09 -12.28
CA PRO A 355 -49.92 -13.57 -12.93
C PRO A 355 -49.46 -12.22 -12.38
N LEU A 356 -48.20 -11.82 -12.69
CA LEU A 356 -47.60 -10.57 -12.27
C LEU A 356 -47.18 -9.73 -13.47
N ASP A 357 -47.33 -8.42 -13.36
CA ASP A 357 -46.65 -7.43 -14.21
C ASP A 357 -45.24 -7.13 -13.69
N LEU A 358 -44.46 -6.29 -14.41
CA LEU A 358 -43.08 -5.95 -14.03
C LEU A 358 -43.01 -5.32 -12.62
N ARG A 359 -43.92 -4.40 -12.27
CA ARG A 359 -43.90 -3.72 -10.98
C ARG A 359 -44.09 -4.69 -9.81
N PHE A 360 -45.10 -5.58 -9.92
CA PHE A 360 -45.34 -6.58 -8.89
C PHE A 360 -44.30 -7.69 -8.88
N ALA A 361 -43.72 -8.04 -10.04
CA ALA A 361 -42.62 -8.99 -10.13
C ALA A 361 -41.35 -8.49 -9.42
N VAL A 362 -41.06 -7.18 -9.50
CA VAL A 362 -39.96 -6.54 -8.72
C VAL A 362 -40.35 -6.53 -7.23
N ALA A 363 -41.54 -6.06 -6.88
CA ALA A 363 -41.97 -5.95 -5.49
C ALA A 363 -41.99 -7.28 -4.75
N THR A 364 -42.38 -8.37 -5.43
CA THR A 364 -42.36 -9.72 -4.87
C THR A 364 -41.11 -10.50 -5.17
N SER A 365 -40.13 -9.92 -5.87
CA SER A 365 -38.89 -10.60 -6.27
C SER A 365 -39.13 -11.95 -6.98
N CYS A 366 -40.07 -12.01 -7.92
CA CYS A 366 -40.45 -13.26 -8.60
C CYS A 366 -39.33 -13.80 -9.49
N ASN A 367 -38.82 -15.00 -9.19
CA ASN A 367 -37.78 -15.63 -9.99
C ASN A 367 -38.31 -16.04 -11.39
N ALA A 368 -39.53 -16.61 -11.45
CA ALA A 368 -40.09 -17.08 -12.71
C ALA A 368 -40.26 -15.94 -13.73
N TYR A 369 -40.73 -14.76 -13.29
CA TYR A 369 -40.87 -13.61 -14.16
C TYR A 369 -39.56 -13.23 -14.85
N PHE A 370 -38.50 -13.11 -14.07
CA PHE A 370 -37.18 -12.73 -14.61
C PHE A 370 -36.53 -13.87 -15.43
N CYS A 371 -36.86 -15.11 -15.20
CA CYS A 371 -36.49 -16.20 -16.08
C CYS A 371 -37.11 -16.08 -17.49
N TYR A 372 -38.42 -15.70 -17.57
CA TYR A 372 -39.06 -15.41 -18.85
C TYR A 372 -38.40 -14.22 -19.54
N VAL A 373 -38.27 -13.09 -18.86
CA VAL A 373 -37.61 -11.89 -19.42
C VAL A 373 -36.20 -12.18 -19.94
N PHE A 374 -35.40 -12.90 -19.19
CA PHE A 374 -34.04 -13.25 -19.62
C PHE A 374 -34.05 -14.13 -20.87
N ARG A 375 -34.93 -15.12 -20.93
CA ARG A 375 -35.06 -15.95 -22.12
C ARG A 375 -35.48 -15.15 -23.33
N ASP A 376 -36.49 -14.26 -23.17
CA ASP A 376 -37.01 -13.43 -24.25
C ASP A 376 -35.90 -12.46 -24.77
N ILE A 377 -34.94 -12.03 -23.92
CA ILE A 377 -33.76 -11.28 -24.35
C ILE A 377 -32.84 -12.16 -25.21
N LEU A 378 -32.49 -13.35 -24.71
CA LEU A 378 -31.51 -14.22 -25.38
C LEU A 378 -32.06 -14.89 -26.65
N ASP A 379 -33.35 -15.27 -26.59
CA ASP A 379 -34.06 -15.94 -27.68
C ASP A 379 -34.73 -14.93 -28.64
N ASN A 380 -34.44 -13.60 -28.52
CA ASN A 380 -35.02 -12.56 -29.35
C ASN A 380 -34.77 -12.83 -30.85
N PRO A 381 -35.84 -12.93 -31.68
CA PRO A 381 -35.69 -13.21 -33.12
C PRO A 381 -34.86 -12.20 -33.91
N ARG A 382 -34.53 -11.06 -33.32
CA ARG A 382 -33.65 -10.06 -33.91
C ARG A 382 -32.20 -10.59 -34.07
N TYR A 383 -31.82 -11.57 -33.26
CA TYR A 383 -30.46 -12.12 -33.24
C TYR A 383 -30.42 -13.45 -34.02
N GLU A 384 -29.28 -13.69 -34.68
CA GLU A 384 -29.07 -14.93 -35.46
C GLU A 384 -28.98 -16.18 -34.55
N SER A 385 -28.60 -15.99 -33.31
CA SER A 385 -28.44 -17.08 -32.34
C SER A 385 -28.55 -16.60 -30.89
N VAL A 386 -28.88 -17.53 -29.97
CA VAL A 386 -28.83 -17.31 -28.52
C VAL A 386 -27.49 -16.78 -28.05
N LYS A 387 -26.39 -17.15 -28.73
CA LYS A 387 -25.04 -16.70 -28.39
C LYS A 387 -24.84 -15.22 -28.71
N GLU A 388 -25.41 -14.73 -29.78
CA GLU A 388 -25.43 -13.32 -30.11
C GLU A 388 -26.28 -12.53 -29.12
N GLY A 389 -27.50 -13.03 -28.82
CA GLY A 389 -28.35 -12.43 -27.77
C GLY A 389 -27.66 -12.36 -26.41
N TYR A 390 -26.83 -13.37 -26.07
CA TYR A 390 -26.02 -13.37 -24.87
C TYR A 390 -24.93 -12.29 -24.90
N ASP A 391 -24.22 -12.12 -26.02
CA ASP A 391 -23.17 -11.11 -26.16
C ASP A 391 -23.78 -9.70 -26.03
N VAL A 392 -24.97 -9.45 -26.60
CA VAL A 392 -25.70 -8.18 -26.43
C VAL A 392 -26.12 -7.99 -24.96
N TRP A 393 -26.74 -8.98 -24.34
CA TRP A 393 -27.11 -8.93 -22.93
C TRP A 393 -25.88 -8.63 -22.04
N LYS A 394 -24.77 -9.29 -22.29
CA LYS A 394 -23.52 -9.07 -21.55
C LYS A 394 -23.00 -7.63 -21.72
N SER A 395 -23.09 -7.07 -22.93
CA SER A 395 -22.67 -5.69 -23.17
C SER A 395 -23.48 -4.67 -22.37
N TYR A 396 -24.80 -4.90 -22.22
CA TYR A 396 -25.62 -4.10 -21.32
C TYR A 396 -25.19 -4.26 -19.85
N VAL A 397 -24.99 -5.50 -19.39
CA VAL A 397 -24.53 -5.75 -18.01
C VAL A 397 -23.22 -5.03 -17.73
N GLU A 398 -22.27 -5.08 -18.66
CA GLU A 398 -21.00 -4.35 -18.55
C GLU A 398 -21.17 -2.83 -18.58
N SER A 399 -22.18 -2.31 -19.29
CA SER A 399 -22.50 -0.86 -19.30
C SER A 399 -22.95 -0.34 -17.94
N PHE A 400 -23.54 -1.19 -17.09
CA PHE A 400 -23.86 -0.90 -15.70
C PHE A 400 -22.64 -1.01 -14.76
N GLY A 401 -21.46 -1.38 -15.28
CA GLY A 401 -20.22 -1.48 -14.50
C GLY A 401 -19.89 -2.88 -13.99
N PHE A 402 -20.74 -3.90 -14.23
CA PHE A 402 -20.43 -5.27 -13.83
C PHE A 402 -19.28 -5.84 -14.69
N GLY A 403 -18.45 -6.68 -14.09
CA GLY A 403 -17.38 -7.40 -14.80
C GLY A 403 -16.19 -6.56 -15.24
N ARG A 404 -16.10 -5.29 -14.86
CA ARG A 404 -15.00 -4.36 -15.20
C ARG A 404 -14.58 -3.50 -14.02
N LYS A 405 -13.40 -2.89 -14.11
CA LYS A 405 -12.99 -1.84 -13.17
C LYS A 405 -13.86 -0.61 -13.36
N LEU A 406 -14.29 0.00 -12.27
CA LEU A 406 -15.08 1.22 -12.27
C LEU A 406 -14.19 2.47 -12.37
N GLY A 407 -12.86 2.32 -12.16
CA GLY A 407 -11.90 3.42 -12.20
C GLY A 407 -11.87 4.19 -10.89
N SER A 408 -12.09 3.50 -9.76
CA SER A 408 -11.89 4.08 -8.44
C SER A 408 -10.42 4.41 -8.20
N ASP A 409 -10.14 5.26 -7.22
CA ASP A 409 -8.78 5.63 -6.81
C ASP A 409 -7.97 4.45 -6.25
N PHE A 410 -8.62 3.34 -5.91
CA PHE A 410 -7.98 2.19 -5.29
C PHE A 410 -7.21 1.33 -6.30
N LEU A 411 -5.91 1.21 -6.10
CA LEU A 411 -5.01 0.47 -7.00
C LEU A 411 -5.31 -1.04 -7.06
N ASP A 412 -5.91 -1.58 -6.02
CA ASP A 412 -6.24 -3.01 -5.88
C ASP A 412 -7.70 -3.34 -6.21
N GLU A 413 -8.44 -2.40 -6.82
CA GLU A 413 -9.77 -2.65 -7.35
C GLU A 413 -9.78 -3.84 -8.32
N ARG A 414 -10.76 -4.74 -8.14
CA ARG A 414 -10.95 -5.90 -9.02
C ARG A 414 -12.13 -5.70 -9.96
N ASN A 415 -12.05 -6.31 -11.13
CA ASN A 415 -13.06 -6.20 -12.18
C ASN A 415 -14.42 -6.81 -11.80
N GLY A 416 -14.48 -7.71 -10.83
CA GLY A 416 -15.60 -8.65 -10.75
C GLY A 416 -15.54 -9.68 -11.88
N TYR A 417 -16.65 -10.41 -12.09
CA TYR A 417 -16.69 -11.46 -13.11
C TYR A 417 -18.09 -11.61 -13.71
N VAL A 418 -18.20 -11.40 -15.01
CA VAL A 418 -19.36 -11.78 -15.85
C VAL A 418 -18.82 -12.78 -16.87
N PRO A 419 -19.29 -14.04 -16.89
CA PRO A 419 -18.77 -15.03 -17.81
C PRO A 419 -18.87 -14.57 -19.27
N ASP A 420 -17.88 -14.86 -20.08
CA ASP A 420 -17.93 -14.63 -21.52
C ASP A 420 -18.54 -15.85 -22.26
N ARG A 421 -18.93 -15.64 -23.50
CA ARG A 421 -19.42 -16.71 -24.39
C ARG A 421 -18.41 -17.87 -24.48
N ALA A 422 -17.11 -17.57 -24.54
CA ALA A 422 -16.07 -18.59 -24.63
C ALA A 422 -15.99 -19.47 -23.39
N PHE A 423 -16.36 -18.95 -22.19
CA PHE A 423 -16.49 -19.77 -20.98
C PHE A 423 -17.55 -20.87 -21.18
N TYR A 424 -18.75 -20.51 -21.65
CA TYR A 424 -19.82 -21.47 -21.86
C TYR A 424 -19.54 -22.40 -23.02
N ASP A 425 -18.91 -21.93 -24.11
CA ASP A 425 -18.47 -22.77 -25.22
C ASP A 425 -17.49 -23.86 -24.75
N ARG A 426 -16.55 -23.51 -23.88
CA ARG A 426 -15.64 -24.51 -23.27
C ARG A 426 -16.37 -25.46 -22.32
N GLN A 427 -17.21 -24.92 -21.44
CA GLN A 427 -17.91 -25.69 -20.41
C GLN A 427 -18.90 -26.69 -21.00
N TYR A 428 -19.60 -26.33 -22.08
CA TYR A 428 -20.66 -27.10 -22.71
C TYR A 428 -20.33 -27.54 -24.13
N ARG A 429 -19.05 -27.53 -24.52
CA ARG A 429 -18.56 -27.96 -25.85
C ARG A 429 -19.32 -27.28 -27.01
N GLY A 430 -19.61 -25.99 -26.85
CA GLY A 430 -20.35 -25.21 -27.84
C GLY A 430 -21.86 -25.47 -27.91
N SER A 431 -22.38 -26.43 -27.16
CA SER A 431 -23.80 -26.80 -27.15
C SER A 431 -24.51 -26.29 -25.89
N TRP A 432 -24.89 -25.01 -25.90
CA TRP A 432 -25.64 -24.35 -24.82
C TRP A 432 -26.69 -23.40 -25.38
N ASN A 433 -27.71 -23.10 -24.57
CA ASN A 433 -28.83 -22.25 -24.93
C ASN A 433 -29.26 -21.39 -23.74
N SER A 434 -30.33 -20.59 -23.88
CA SER A 434 -30.89 -19.69 -22.86
C SER A 434 -31.19 -20.40 -21.53
N LEU A 435 -31.64 -21.67 -21.58
CA LEU A 435 -31.90 -22.45 -20.38
C LEU A 435 -30.64 -22.86 -19.63
N THR A 436 -29.54 -23.08 -20.36
CA THR A 436 -28.23 -23.47 -19.76
C THR A 436 -27.69 -22.39 -18.82
N VAL A 437 -27.94 -21.13 -19.17
CA VAL A 437 -27.40 -19.94 -18.44
C VAL A 437 -28.47 -19.23 -17.60
N LEU A 438 -29.63 -19.90 -17.38
CA LEU A 438 -30.82 -19.29 -16.80
C LEU A 438 -30.62 -18.69 -15.39
N SER A 439 -29.65 -19.18 -14.60
CA SER A 439 -29.37 -18.66 -13.27
C SER A 439 -28.91 -17.19 -13.29
N LEU A 440 -28.32 -16.73 -14.40
CA LEU A 440 -27.96 -15.34 -14.59
C LEU A 440 -29.16 -14.39 -14.54
N SER A 441 -30.37 -14.88 -14.86
CA SER A 441 -31.61 -14.09 -14.78
C SER A 441 -31.87 -13.51 -13.39
N ILE A 442 -31.39 -14.17 -12.36
CA ILE A 442 -31.55 -13.80 -10.94
C ILE A 442 -30.23 -13.45 -10.27
N GLY A 443 -29.19 -13.20 -11.05
CA GLY A 443 -27.88 -12.77 -10.55
C GLY A 443 -27.04 -13.86 -9.86
N GLN A 444 -27.14 -15.11 -10.31
CA GLN A 444 -26.41 -16.28 -9.76
C GLN A 444 -25.54 -16.95 -10.82
#